data_1af199384b8f66b59ba64768e669ee4b
#
_entry.id   1af199384b8f66b59ba64768e669ee4b
#
_cell.length_a   1.000
_cell.length_b   1.000
_cell.length_c   1.000
_cell.angle_alpha   90.00
_cell.angle_beta   90.00
_cell.angle_gamma   90.00
#
_symmetry.space_group_name_H-M   'P 1'
#
loop_
_entity.id
_entity.type
_entity.pdbx_description
1 polymer ?
#
loop_
_entity_poly.entity_id
_entity_poly.type
_entity_poly.pdbx_seq_one_letter_code
_entity_poly.pdbx_strand_id
1 'polypeptide(L)'
;WIKKQLPQLSFVDQPCPEFAQWAAELDARYITLIFPASHINSPSSMYGHTLIRLDRADENSSKLLSYAVNFAANADPTDNELKFSYKGLTGGYPGVVSVMPYYVKTNEYQHMEYRDIWEYRLNLDEQEVAQFVRHIWENQDTYYDYFFFDENCSYRIIALLDAASERVELADAFQYKAVPVDTIRALEQNGLVDKAEYRPSAATELENKSAQSSPLVLKVSRELVEADADIETALAGMSEQEQVRTLDLAYAYARYLSVKKKQANPLLRKRTLDILSARSKRTADAGYTPVAVPQWRDDHGHLTMRAGMRGGMISDNDDQSGFAELRLRMAYHDILDQVKGFVPGAQIQMGQFDLRAWDNGDVSLQRALIIDVLSLSNQTAFQSPLAWGVSFGFERFAFEHAELYSYLKVAFGKAVLNDAGRFYALGEIQALADNQFDDGYQLTLGPRVGWLWQSEKVQAQLEANWQPLTTGDDTERTSLKASAGYVVSDNQQLRINAERQTFTQDSFHYNVNQFSGEYAWYF
;
A
#
# COMPACT_ATOMS: atom_id res chain seq x y z
N TRP A 1 -30.82 -10.78 -20.11
CA TRP A 1 -31.23 -11.60 -18.96
C TRP A 1 -32.74 -11.91 -19.00
N ILE A 2 -33.65 -10.93 -19.02
CA ILE A 2 -35.10 -11.13 -19.01
C ILE A 2 -35.56 -12.09 -20.13
N LYS A 3 -35.08 -11.90 -21.38
CA LYS A 3 -35.42 -12.83 -22.50
C LYS A 3 -34.96 -14.27 -22.24
N LYS A 4 -33.80 -14.45 -21.57
CA LYS A 4 -33.29 -15.78 -21.23
C LYS A 4 -34.09 -16.44 -20.11
N GLN A 5 -34.55 -15.68 -19.12
CA GLN A 5 -35.36 -16.18 -18.01
C GLN A 5 -36.83 -16.42 -18.38
N LEU A 6 -37.35 -15.69 -19.36
CA LEU A 6 -38.74 -15.76 -19.79
C LEU A 6 -38.83 -16.04 -21.30
N PRO A 7 -38.30 -17.19 -21.78
CA PRO A 7 -38.26 -17.51 -23.21
C PRO A 7 -39.63 -17.67 -23.86
N GLN A 8 -40.68 -17.88 -23.06
CA GLN A 8 -42.06 -17.99 -23.52
C GLN A 8 -42.69 -16.62 -23.85
N LEU A 9 -42.09 -15.50 -23.46
CA LEU A 9 -42.58 -14.16 -23.74
C LEU A 9 -41.92 -13.59 -24.98
N SER A 10 -42.72 -12.92 -25.80
CA SER A 10 -42.22 -12.17 -26.96
C SER A 10 -41.89 -10.75 -26.54
N PHE A 11 -40.64 -10.37 -26.70
CA PHE A 11 -40.16 -9.01 -26.42
C PHE A 11 -39.87 -8.29 -27.75
N VAL A 12 -40.41 -7.09 -27.91
CA VAL A 12 -40.08 -6.23 -29.04
C VAL A 12 -38.71 -5.60 -28.80
N ASP A 13 -37.77 -5.83 -29.73
CA ASP A 13 -36.47 -5.20 -29.67
C ASP A 13 -36.58 -3.71 -29.96
N GLN A 14 -36.19 -2.89 -29.00
CA GLN A 14 -36.10 -1.43 -29.16
C GLN A 14 -34.68 -1.07 -29.58
N PRO A 15 -34.49 -0.33 -30.67
CA PRO A 15 -33.17 0.15 -31.06
C PRO A 15 -32.65 1.17 -30.05
N CYS A 16 -31.39 1.02 -29.63
CA CYS A 16 -30.69 1.95 -28.78
C CYS A 16 -29.46 2.50 -29.53
N PRO A 17 -29.64 3.50 -30.44
CA PRO A 17 -28.57 3.98 -31.31
C PRO A 17 -27.41 4.62 -30.54
N GLU A 18 -27.69 5.29 -29.43
CA GLU A 18 -26.65 5.91 -28.58
C GLU A 18 -25.75 4.85 -27.95
N PHE A 19 -26.33 3.79 -27.39
CA PHE A 19 -25.58 2.64 -26.89
C PHE A 19 -24.77 1.98 -28.00
N ALA A 20 -25.38 1.75 -29.18
CA ALA A 20 -24.70 1.10 -30.29
C ALA A 20 -23.48 1.90 -30.78
N GLN A 21 -23.59 3.22 -30.86
CA GLN A 21 -22.48 4.09 -31.19
C GLN A 21 -21.39 4.04 -30.13
N TRP A 22 -21.76 4.20 -28.87
CA TRP A 22 -20.83 4.20 -27.75
C TRP A 22 -20.10 2.84 -27.62
N ALA A 23 -20.81 1.72 -27.74
CA ALA A 23 -20.21 0.39 -27.70
C ALA A 23 -19.25 0.15 -28.89
N ALA A 24 -19.57 0.68 -30.07
CA ALA A 24 -18.70 0.62 -31.24
C ALA A 24 -17.41 1.47 -31.06
N GLU A 25 -17.48 2.60 -30.36
CA GLU A 25 -16.31 3.42 -30.04
C GLU A 25 -15.37 2.71 -29.05
N LEU A 26 -15.93 2.00 -28.05
CA LEU A 26 -15.16 1.21 -27.11
C LEU A 26 -14.47 0.03 -27.79
N ASP A 27 -15.14 -0.64 -28.73
CA ASP A 27 -14.67 -1.83 -29.46
C ASP A 27 -14.08 -2.89 -28.51
N ALA A 28 -14.75 -3.12 -27.38
CA ALA A 28 -14.28 -4.03 -26.32
C ALA A 28 -14.39 -5.48 -26.76
N ARG A 29 -13.29 -6.23 -26.70
CA ARG A 29 -13.21 -7.67 -26.99
C ARG A 29 -12.69 -8.48 -25.83
N TYR A 30 -11.87 -7.87 -24.99
CA TYR A 30 -11.31 -8.48 -23.79
C TYR A 30 -11.44 -7.53 -22.61
N ILE A 31 -11.49 -8.12 -21.42
CA ILE A 31 -11.47 -7.39 -20.16
C ILE A 31 -10.18 -7.71 -19.43
N THR A 32 -9.47 -6.66 -19.02
CA THR A 32 -8.27 -6.77 -18.19
C THR A 32 -8.51 -6.03 -16.88
N LEU A 33 -8.38 -6.73 -15.75
CA LEU A 33 -8.35 -6.13 -14.44
C LEU A 33 -6.99 -5.47 -14.23
N ILE A 34 -6.99 -4.21 -13.86
CA ILE A 34 -5.80 -3.40 -13.61
C ILE A 34 -5.68 -3.20 -12.11
N PHE A 35 -4.53 -3.55 -11.56
CA PHE A 35 -4.21 -3.40 -10.16
C PHE A 35 -2.95 -2.54 -10.00
N PRO A 36 -3.09 -1.24 -9.75
CA PRO A 36 -2.00 -0.44 -9.23
C PRO A 36 -1.64 -0.90 -7.83
N ALA A 37 -0.40 -1.36 -7.65
CA ALA A 37 0.11 -1.93 -6.40
C ALA A 37 -0.11 -1.01 -5.20
N SER A 38 -0.11 -1.57 -4.00
CA SER A 38 -0.28 -0.82 -2.74
C SER A 38 0.73 0.32 -2.63
N HIS A 39 0.25 1.50 -2.24
CA HIS A 39 1.11 2.67 -2.06
C HIS A 39 0.83 3.34 -0.70
N ILE A 40 1.75 3.18 0.23
CA ILE A 40 1.56 3.56 1.64
C ILE A 40 1.55 5.08 1.85
N ASN A 41 1.97 5.87 0.86
CA ASN A 41 2.07 7.32 1.01
C ASN A 41 0.74 8.08 0.80
N SER A 42 -0.37 7.36 0.56
CA SER A 42 -1.71 7.94 0.45
C SER A 42 -2.75 7.03 1.10
N PRO A 43 -3.62 7.53 1.99
CA PRO A 43 -4.67 6.74 2.64
C PRO A 43 -5.60 6.02 1.65
N SER A 44 -5.95 6.67 0.54
CA SER A 44 -6.82 6.11 -0.49
C SER A 44 -6.17 5.00 -1.34
N SER A 45 -4.84 4.89 -1.30
CA SER A 45 -4.05 3.97 -2.13
C SER A 45 -3.35 2.88 -1.32
N MET A 46 -3.51 2.88 0.01
CA MET A 46 -2.77 1.97 0.92
C MET A 46 -3.00 0.50 0.61
N TYR A 47 -4.23 0.12 0.27
CA TYR A 47 -4.61 -1.28 -0.01
C TYR A 47 -4.50 -1.68 -1.47
N GLY A 48 -4.03 -0.78 -2.33
CA GLY A 48 -4.15 -0.93 -3.77
C GLY A 48 -5.46 -0.34 -4.30
N HIS A 49 -5.68 -0.49 -5.59
CA HIS A 49 -6.91 -0.10 -6.27
C HIS A 49 -7.21 -1.11 -7.37
N THR A 50 -8.45 -1.20 -7.80
CA THR A 50 -8.81 -2.01 -8.97
C THR A 50 -9.65 -1.19 -9.94
N LEU A 51 -9.39 -1.38 -11.21
CA LEU A 51 -10.19 -0.86 -12.32
C LEU A 51 -10.14 -1.85 -13.48
N ILE A 52 -11.04 -1.67 -14.43
CA ILE A 52 -11.09 -2.50 -15.64
C ILE A 52 -10.53 -1.73 -16.83
N ARG A 53 -9.77 -2.41 -17.69
CA ARG A 53 -9.46 -1.96 -19.05
C ARG A 53 -10.23 -2.79 -20.06
N LEU A 54 -10.86 -2.11 -21.01
CA LEU A 54 -11.58 -2.69 -22.14
C LEU A 54 -10.63 -2.76 -23.34
N ASP A 55 -10.14 -3.95 -23.64
CA ASP A 55 -9.16 -4.16 -24.71
C ASP A 55 -9.82 -4.49 -26.03
N ARG A 56 -9.24 -3.99 -27.12
CA ARG A 56 -9.67 -4.25 -28.50
C ARG A 56 -9.18 -5.61 -29.01
N ALA A 57 -9.74 -6.07 -30.13
CA ALA A 57 -9.33 -7.33 -30.78
C ALA A 57 -7.91 -7.25 -31.36
N ASP A 58 -7.48 -6.07 -31.84
CA ASP A 58 -6.14 -5.90 -32.39
C ASP A 58 -5.09 -5.82 -31.28
N GLU A 59 -4.39 -6.92 -31.08
CA GLU A 59 -3.31 -7.01 -30.07
C GLU A 59 -2.11 -6.09 -30.37
N ASN A 60 -1.96 -5.60 -31.61
CA ASN A 60 -0.94 -4.63 -31.97
C ASN A 60 -1.37 -3.18 -31.68
N SER A 61 -2.64 -2.95 -31.36
CA SER A 61 -3.10 -1.64 -30.95
C SER A 61 -2.46 -1.25 -29.61
N SER A 62 -2.13 0.04 -29.46
CA SER A 62 -1.60 0.53 -28.18
C SER A 62 -2.65 0.37 -27.08
N LYS A 63 -2.36 -0.45 -26.07
CA LYS A 63 -3.20 -0.62 -24.89
C LYS A 63 -3.55 0.72 -24.20
N LEU A 64 -2.69 1.74 -24.35
CA LEU A 64 -2.91 3.08 -23.80
C LEU A 64 -4.11 3.80 -24.45
N LEU A 65 -4.51 3.39 -25.67
CA LEU A 65 -5.67 3.92 -26.38
C LEU A 65 -6.98 3.19 -26.05
N SER A 66 -6.92 2.13 -25.25
CA SER A 66 -8.08 1.44 -24.71
C SER A 66 -8.83 2.32 -23.70
N TYR A 67 -10.03 1.93 -23.31
CA TYR A 67 -10.80 2.61 -22.27
C TYR A 67 -10.67 1.91 -20.91
N ALA A 68 -10.68 2.71 -19.87
CA ALA A 68 -10.73 2.24 -18.49
C ALA A 68 -12.12 2.49 -17.90
N VAL A 69 -12.63 1.50 -17.17
CA VAL A 69 -13.82 1.60 -16.33
C VAL A 69 -13.33 1.67 -14.90
N ASN A 70 -13.62 2.76 -14.22
CA ASN A 70 -13.18 3.03 -12.86
C ASN A 70 -14.39 3.29 -11.97
N PHE A 71 -14.40 2.69 -10.78
CA PHE A 71 -15.33 3.03 -9.70
C PHE A 71 -14.56 3.72 -8.58
N ALA A 72 -14.98 4.90 -8.20
CA ALA A 72 -14.31 5.67 -7.16
C ALA A 72 -15.28 6.59 -6.42
N ALA A 73 -14.89 7.00 -5.21
CA ALA A 73 -15.57 8.05 -4.48
C ALA A 73 -15.53 9.38 -5.27
N ASN A 74 -16.67 9.99 -5.47
CA ASN A 74 -16.77 11.35 -6.01
C ASN A 74 -16.57 12.35 -4.87
N ALA A 75 -15.32 12.46 -4.42
CA ALA A 75 -14.94 13.29 -3.28
C ALA A 75 -14.80 14.77 -3.69
N ASP A 76 -15.16 15.67 -2.77
CA ASP A 76 -14.91 17.10 -2.93
C ASP A 76 -13.39 17.35 -2.87
N PRO A 77 -12.76 17.92 -3.91
CA PRO A 77 -11.33 18.19 -3.93
C PRO A 77 -10.86 19.20 -2.87
N THR A 78 -11.76 19.88 -2.20
CA THR A 78 -11.46 20.79 -1.08
C THR A 78 -11.46 20.09 0.29
N ASP A 79 -11.90 18.84 0.37
CA ASP A 79 -11.86 18.07 1.61
C ASP A 79 -10.40 17.75 1.98
N ASN A 80 -10.02 18.02 3.23
CA ASN A 80 -8.70 17.64 3.75
C ASN A 80 -8.65 16.12 4.02
N GLU A 81 -7.45 15.59 4.23
CA GLU A 81 -7.19 14.15 4.44
C GLU A 81 -8.02 13.54 5.59
N LEU A 82 -8.23 14.28 6.68
CA LEU A 82 -9.01 13.80 7.83
C LEU A 82 -10.50 13.69 7.47
N LYS A 83 -11.05 14.71 6.81
CA LYS A 83 -12.45 14.74 6.38
C LYS A 83 -12.69 13.70 5.29
N PHE A 84 -11.74 13.55 4.36
CA PHE A 84 -11.76 12.52 3.33
C PHE A 84 -11.80 11.12 3.97
N SER A 85 -10.91 10.84 4.92
CA SER A 85 -10.86 9.56 5.63
C SER A 85 -12.14 9.28 6.41
N TYR A 86 -12.65 10.27 7.15
CA TYR A 86 -13.89 10.13 7.91
C TYR A 86 -15.09 9.81 7.01
N LYS A 87 -15.29 10.59 5.94
CA LYS A 87 -16.39 10.36 5.00
C LYS A 87 -16.27 9.03 4.25
N GLY A 88 -15.04 8.65 3.87
CA GLY A 88 -14.77 7.37 3.21
C GLY A 88 -15.06 6.16 4.13
N LEU A 89 -14.85 6.30 5.44
CA LEU A 89 -15.18 5.27 6.41
C LEU A 89 -16.69 5.18 6.73
N THR A 90 -17.43 6.30 6.60
CA THR A 90 -18.83 6.41 7.00
C THR A 90 -19.82 6.46 5.84
N GLY A 91 -19.37 6.22 4.58
CA GLY A 91 -20.25 6.27 3.40
C GLY A 91 -20.64 7.69 2.98
N GLY A 92 -19.87 8.69 3.37
CA GLY A 92 -20.19 10.11 3.12
C GLY A 92 -19.88 10.60 1.69
N TYR A 93 -19.45 9.72 0.77
CA TYR A 93 -19.25 10.04 -0.64
C TYR A 93 -20.07 9.13 -1.54
N PRO A 94 -20.68 9.68 -2.62
CA PRO A 94 -21.22 8.84 -3.66
C PRO A 94 -20.08 8.16 -4.46
N GLY A 95 -20.18 6.86 -4.67
CA GLY A 95 -19.34 6.10 -5.58
C GLY A 95 -19.93 6.12 -6.98
N VAL A 96 -19.11 6.44 -7.96
CA VAL A 96 -19.55 6.55 -9.36
C VAL A 96 -18.70 5.68 -10.29
N VAL A 97 -19.37 5.09 -11.30
CA VAL A 97 -18.71 4.42 -12.42
C VAL A 97 -18.34 5.48 -13.45
N SER A 98 -17.10 5.49 -13.89
CA SER A 98 -16.61 6.40 -14.93
C SER A 98 -15.85 5.64 -16.01
N VAL A 99 -16.05 6.04 -17.26
CA VAL A 99 -15.34 5.48 -18.42
C VAL A 99 -14.46 6.57 -19.02
N MET A 100 -13.17 6.28 -19.17
CA MET A 100 -12.18 7.23 -19.66
C MET A 100 -11.05 6.55 -20.42
N PRO A 101 -10.27 7.26 -21.24
CA PRO A 101 -9.09 6.68 -21.88
C PRO A 101 -8.08 6.13 -20.85
N TYR A 102 -7.57 4.93 -21.06
CA TYR A 102 -6.67 4.24 -20.12
C TYR A 102 -5.37 5.00 -19.86
N TYR A 103 -4.85 5.73 -20.86
CA TYR A 103 -3.64 6.55 -20.68
C TYR A 103 -3.77 7.58 -19.54
N VAL A 104 -4.98 8.06 -19.25
CA VAL A 104 -5.24 9.01 -18.15
C VAL A 104 -4.92 8.33 -16.83
N LYS A 105 -5.42 7.11 -16.60
CA LYS A 105 -5.17 6.33 -15.40
C LYS A 105 -3.74 5.82 -15.31
N THR A 106 -3.15 5.40 -16.42
CA THR A 106 -1.74 5.01 -16.46
C THR A 106 -0.83 6.17 -16.05
N ASN A 107 -1.11 7.38 -16.55
CA ASN A 107 -0.35 8.57 -16.17
C ASN A 107 -0.51 8.90 -14.68
N GLU A 108 -1.73 8.78 -14.14
CA GLU A 108 -2.01 8.96 -12.71
C GLU A 108 -1.19 7.99 -11.86
N TYR A 109 -1.30 6.70 -12.11
CA TYR A 109 -0.66 5.68 -11.27
C TYR A 109 0.87 5.59 -11.47
N GLN A 110 1.35 5.49 -12.70
CA GLN A 110 2.78 5.28 -12.96
C GLN A 110 3.63 6.54 -12.77
N HIS A 111 3.09 7.71 -13.12
CA HIS A 111 3.85 8.93 -13.13
C HIS A 111 3.52 9.88 -11.97
N MET A 112 2.26 9.93 -11.51
CA MET A 112 1.88 10.83 -10.41
C MET A 112 1.95 10.15 -9.04
N GLU A 113 1.55 8.90 -8.94
CA GLU A 113 1.55 8.13 -7.69
C GLU A 113 2.77 7.19 -7.57
N TYR A 114 3.53 6.99 -8.65
CA TYR A 114 4.70 6.09 -8.71
C TYR A 114 4.39 4.65 -8.30
N ARG A 115 3.24 4.13 -8.73
CA ARG A 115 2.78 2.78 -8.44
C ARG A 115 3.09 1.86 -9.61
N ASP A 116 3.64 0.72 -9.31
CA ASP A 116 3.73 -0.39 -10.26
C ASP A 116 2.31 -0.91 -10.54
N ILE A 117 2.10 -1.48 -11.72
CA ILE A 117 0.78 -1.96 -12.13
C ILE A 117 0.88 -3.42 -12.53
N TRP A 118 -0.04 -4.24 -12.00
CA TRP A 118 -0.33 -5.56 -12.52
C TRP A 118 -1.57 -5.52 -13.40
N GLU A 119 -1.51 -6.14 -14.57
CA GLU A 119 -2.58 -6.24 -15.55
C GLU A 119 -2.99 -7.71 -15.66
N TYR A 120 -4.21 -8.05 -15.21
CA TYR A 120 -4.75 -9.41 -15.20
C TYR A 120 -5.81 -9.53 -16.30
N ARG A 121 -5.48 -10.20 -17.42
CA ARG A 121 -6.45 -10.49 -18.46
C ARG A 121 -7.43 -11.54 -17.97
N LEU A 122 -8.73 -11.23 -18.09
CA LEU A 122 -9.78 -12.15 -17.65
C LEU A 122 -10.19 -13.10 -18.76
N ASN A 123 -10.48 -14.35 -18.39
CA ASN A 123 -10.96 -15.40 -19.26
C ASN A 123 -12.49 -15.29 -19.41
N LEU A 124 -12.96 -14.25 -20.09
CA LEU A 124 -14.36 -14.00 -20.40
C LEU A 124 -14.60 -14.17 -21.89
N ASP A 125 -15.75 -14.76 -22.27
CA ASP A 125 -16.15 -14.89 -23.66
C ASP A 125 -16.75 -13.59 -24.23
N GLU A 126 -16.99 -13.57 -25.56
CA GLU A 126 -17.53 -12.38 -26.22
C GLU A 126 -18.93 -11.96 -25.71
N GLN A 127 -19.75 -12.93 -25.28
CA GLN A 127 -21.09 -12.62 -24.78
C GLN A 127 -21.03 -12.01 -23.38
N GLU A 128 -20.13 -12.51 -22.54
CA GLU A 128 -19.85 -11.98 -21.20
C GLU A 128 -19.27 -10.55 -21.30
N VAL A 129 -18.31 -10.33 -22.20
CA VAL A 129 -17.75 -8.99 -22.45
C VAL A 129 -18.85 -8.03 -22.95
N ALA A 130 -19.67 -8.46 -23.90
CA ALA A 130 -20.77 -7.64 -24.39
C ALA A 130 -21.82 -7.35 -23.31
N GLN A 131 -22.08 -8.31 -22.40
CA GLN A 131 -22.98 -8.10 -21.26
C GLN A 131 -22.38 -7.12 -20.23
N PHE A 132 -21.08 -7.21 -19.97
CA PHE A 132 -20.37 -6.26 -19.12
C PHE A 132 -20.47 -4.82 -19.66
N VAL A 133 -20.26 -4.64 -20.97
CA VAL A 133 -20.37 -3.33 -21.63
C VAL A 133 -21.80 -2.77 -21.51
N ARG A 134 -22.84 -3.61 -21.69
CA ARG A 134 -24.24 -3.18 -21.50
C ARG A 134 -24.50 -2.73 -20.06
N HIS A 135 -23.98 -3.50 -19.10
CA HIS A 135 -24.18 -3.20 -17.69
C HIS A 135 -23.46 -1.92 -17.25
N ILE A 136 -22.28 -1.62 -17.82
CA ILE A 136 -21.62 -0.33 -17.60
C ILE A 136 -22.48 0.83 -18.15
N TRP A 137 -23.05 0.67 -19.35
CA TRP A 137 -23.92 1.68 -19.92
C TRP A 137 -25.10 2.01 -19.03
N GLU A 138 -25.75 0.99 -18.44
CA GLU A 138 -26.87 1.16 -17.52
C GLU A 138 -26.45 1.85 -16.20
N ASN A 139 -25.18 1.75 -15.81
CA ASN A 139 -24.66 2.29 -14.55
C ASN A 139 -24.02 3.67 -14.66
N GLN A 140 -23.93 4.27 -15.86
CA GLN A 140 -23.25 5.57 -16.04
C GLN A 140 -23.88 6.73 -15.27
N ASP A 141 -25.20 6.73 -15.13
CA ASP A 141 -25.97 7.76 -14.44
C ASP A 141 -26.42 7.36 -13.04
N THR A 142 -25.86 6.28 -12.50
CA THR A 142 -26.16 5.80 -11.16
C THR A 142 -25.03 6.11 -10.20
N TYR A 143 -25.36 6.21 -8.93
CA TYR A 143 -24.39 6.29 -7.86
C TYR A 143 -24.72 5.30 -6.75
N TYR A 144 -23.70 4.96 -5.98
CA TYR A 144 -23.77 4.02 -4.85
C TYR A 144 -23.15 4.70 -3.63
N ASP A 145 -23.44 4.21 -2.44
CA ASP A 145 -22.65 4.62 -1.28
C ASP A 145 -21.24 4.03 -1.41
N TYR A 146 -20.24 4.81 -1.06
CA TYR A 146 -18.84 4.39 -1.13
C TYR A 146 -18.25 4.26 0.25
N PHE A 147 -17.83 3.06 0.61
CA PHE A 147 -17.15 2.76 1.87
C PHE A 147 -15.77 2.19 1.59
N PHE A 148 -14.77 2.60 2.38
CA PHE A 148 -13.39 2.13 2.17
C PHE A 148 -13.21 0.63 2.38
N PHE A 149 -14.01 -0.01 3.25
CA PHE A 149 -13.80 -1.39 3.65
C PHE A 149 -14.61 -2.42 2.88
N ASP A 150 -15.81 -2.11 2.45
CA ASP A 150 -16.75 -3.05 1.86
C ASP A 150 -17.21 -2.60 0.47
N GLU A 151 -18.00 -1.55 0.33
CA GLU A 151 -18.50 -1.07 -0.96
C GLU A 151 -17.50 -0.14 -1.68
N ASN A 152 -16.28 -0.61 -1.85
CA ASN A 152 -15.19 0.10 -2.51
C ASN A 152 -15.06 -0.28 -4.01
N CYS A 153 -13.96 0.19 -4.63
CA CYS A 153 -13.68 -0.09 -6.04
C CYS A 153 -13.64 -1.60 -6.35
N SER A 154 -13.06 -2.40 -5.46
CA SER A 154 -12.87 -3.84 -5.70
C SER A 154 -14.18 -4.61 -5.61
N TYR A 155 -14.99 -4.33 -4.60
CA TYR A 155 -16.33 -4.91 -4.48
C TYR A 155 -17.18 -4.60 -5.72
N ARG A 156 -17.20 -3.32 -6.13
CA ARG A 156 -18.03 -2.91 -7.26
C ARG A 156 -17.57 -3.52 -8.59
N ILE A 157 -16.26 -3.68 -8.79
CA ILE A 157 -15.72 -4.37 -9.96
C ILE A 157 -16.16 -5.84 -9.99
N ILE A 158 -16.09 -6.54 -8.86
CA ILE A 158 -16.58 -7.93 -8.77
C ILE A 158 -18.09 -7.99 -9.04
N ALA A 159 -18.89 -7.10 -8.46
CA ALA A 159 -20.33 -7.06 -8.70
C ALA A 159 -20.70 -6.77 -10.17
N LEU A 160 -19.92 -5.93 -10.87
CA LEU A 160 -20.05 -5.70 -12.31
C LEU A 160 -19.73 -6.96 -13.13
N LEU A 161 -18.74 -7.75 -12.71
CA LEU A 161 -18.37 -9.01 -13.36
C LEU A 161 -19.43 -10.11 -13.09
N ASP A 162 -19.96 -10.21 -11.87
CA ASP A 162 -21.05 -11.12 -11.54
C ASP A 162 -22.31 -10.85 -12.41
N ALA A 163 -22.64 -9.57 -12.60
CA ALA A 163 -23.77 -9.19 -13.47
C ALA A 163 -23.52 -9.51 -14.97
N ALA A 164 -22.27 -9.66 -15.38
CA ALA A 164 -21.88 -9.93 -16.75
C ALA A 164 -21.81 -11.43 -17.09
N SER A 165 -21.52 -12.27 -16.10
CA SER A 165 -21.24 -13.70 -16.30
C SER A 165 -21.90 -14.58 -15.23
N GLU A 166 -22.63 -15.61 -15.67
CA GLU A 166 -23.19 -16.63 -14.76
C GLU A 166 -22.10 -17.55 -14.15
N ARG A 167 -20.86 -17.47 -14.64
CA ARG A 167 -19.71 -18.22 -14.09
C ARG A 167 -19.03 -17.46 -12.94
N VAL A 168 -19.35 -16.19 -12.75
CA VAL A 168 -18.79 -15.33 -11.71
C VAL A 168 -19.85 -15.13 -10.65
N GLU A 169 -19.67 -15.73 -9.49
CA GLU A 169 -20.56 -15.60 -8.33
C GLU A 169 -19.69 -15.31 -7.10
N LEU A 170 -19.03 -14.13 -7.10
CA LEU A 170 -18.00 -13.79 -6.13
C LEU A 170 -18.37 -12.64 -5.21
N ALA A 171 -19.30 -11.76 -5.59
CA ALA A 171 -19.63 -10.54 -4.84
C ALA A 171 -20.11 -10.84 -3.41
N ASP A 172 -20.85 -11.93 -3.22
CA ASP A 172 -21.37 -12.32 -1.91
C ASP A 172 -20.26 -12.61 -0.88
N ALA A 173 -19.09 -13.05 -1.33
CA ALA A 173 -17.96 -13.30 -0.45
C ALA A 173 -17.32 -12.01 0.10
N PHE A 174 -17.63 -10.86 -0.50
CA PHE A 174 -17.01 -9.56 -0.18
C PHE A 174 -17.96 -8.52 0.43
N GLN A 175 -19.17 -8.91 0.85
CA GLN A 175 -20.19 -8.00 1.40
C GLN A 175 -19.74 -7.24 2.66
N TYR A 176 -18.83 -7.81 3.47
CA TYR A 176 -18.37 -7.21 4.72
C TYR A 176 -16.97 -6.64 4.67
N LYS A 177 -16.18 -7.08 3.68
CA LYS A 177 -14.80 -6.63 3.51
C LYS A 177 -14.35 -6.95 2.08
N ALA A 178 -13.92 -5.94 1.35
CA ALA A 178 -13.38 -6.09 0.00
C ALA A 178 -11.97 -5.48 -0.08
N VAL A 179 -10.95 -6.29 0.24
CA VAL A 179 -9.56 -5.88 0.02
C VAL A 179 -9.20 -6.13 -1.44
N PRO A 180 -8.64 -5.16 -2.17
CA PRO A 180 -8.35 -5.31 -3.61
C PRO A 180 -7.58 -6.58 -3.98
N VAL A 181 -6.56 -6.94 -3.22
CA VAL A 181 -5.78 -8.15 -3.49
C VAL A 181 -6.57 -9.44 -3.26
N ASP A 182 -7.52 -9.46 -2.32
CA ASP A 182 -8.36 -10.65 -2.08
C ASP A 182 -9.34 -10.88 -3.23
N THR A 183 -9.83 -9.82 -3.87
CA THR A 183 -10.69 -9.94 -5.07
C THR A 183 -9.94 -10.52 -6.26
N ILE A 184 -8.65 -10.18 -6.43
CA ILE A 184 -7.78 -10.78 -7.46
C ILE A 184 -7.57 -12.26 -7.18
N ARG A 185 -7.26 -12.63 -5.93
CA ARG A 185 -7.12 -14.03 -5.50
C ARG A 185 -8.37 -14.85 -5.81
N ALA A 186 -9.55 -14.29 -5.53
CA ALA A 186 -10.81 -14.95 -5.81
C ALA A 186 -11.02 -15.19 -7.31
N LEU A 187 -10.71 -14.20 -8.16
CA LEU A 187 -10.76 -14.36 -9.61
C LEU A 187 -9.78 -15.44 -10.10
N GLU A 188 -8.55 -15.46 -9.57
CA GLU A 188 -7.55 -16.47 -9.94
C GLU A 188 -7.94 -17.89 -9.49
N GLN A 189 -8.39 -18.04 -8.24
CA GLN A 189 -8.84 -19.32 -7.70
C GLN A 189 -10.04 -19.94 -8.46
N ASN A 190 -10.86 -19.07 -9.06
CA ASN A 190 -12.00 -19.50 -9.90
C ASN A 190 -11.63 -19.64 -11.39
N GLY A 191 -10.35 -19.57 -11.76
CA GLY A 191 -9.88 -19.76 -13.13
C GLY A 191 -10.30 -18.64 -14.10
N LEU A 192 -10.59 -17.46 -13.57
CA LEU A 192 -11.04 -16.32 -14.35
C LEU A 192 -9.86 -15.43 -14.83
N VAL A 193 -8.63 -15.69 -14.39
CA VAL A 193 -7.42 -15.02 -14.84
C VAL A 193 -6.72 -15.89 -15.88
N ASP A 194 -6.54 -15.37 -17.09
CA ASP A 194 -5.81 -16.02 -18.19
C ASP A 194 -4.31 -15.69 -18.13
N LYS A 195 -3.97 -14.40 -17.93
CA LYS A 195 -2.59 -13.90 -17.97
C LYS A 195 -2.42 -12.73 -17.02
N ALA A 196 -1.26 -12.65 -16.37
CA ALA A 196 -0.83 -11.48 -15.60
C ALA A 196 0.41 -10.83 -16.23
N GLU A 197 0.40 -9.52 -16.42
CA GLU A 197 1.52 -8.73 -16.94
C GLU A 197 1.93 -7.65 -15.95
N TYR A 198 3.23 -7.40 -15.82
CA TYR A 198 3.78 -6.38 -14.94
C TYR A 198 4.19 -5.14 -15.72
N ARG A 199 3.86 -3.97 -15.17
CA ARG A 199 4.26 -2.67 -15.71
C ARG A 199 4.88 -1.82 -14.59
N PRO A 200 6.21 -1.57 -14.64
CA PRO A 200 6.88 -0.78 -13.62
C PRO A 200 6.47 0.69 -13.66
N SER A 201 6.54 1.34 -12.51
CA SER A 201 6.36 2.80 -12.38
C SER A 201 7.62 3.55 -12.84
N ALA A 202 7.46 4.86 -13.06
CA ALA A 202 8.59 5.73 -13.37
C ALA A 202 9.62 5.79 -12.22
N ALA A 203 9.19 5.60 -10.98
CA ALA A 203 10.10 5.54 -9.82
C ALA A 203 10.91 4.24 -9.81
N THR A 204 10.28 3.10 -10.09
CA THR A 204 10.94 1.79 -10.19
C THR A 204 11.93 1.77 -11.37
N GLU A 205 11.55 2.35 -12.52
CA GLU A 205 12.47 2.50 -13.66
C GLU A 205 13.69 3.39 -13.33
N LEU A 206 13.47 4.51 -12.62
CA LEU A 206 14.54 5.40 -12.20
C LEU A 206 15.51 4.68 -11.24
N GLU A 207 14.98 3.92 -10.30
CA GLU A 207 15.78 3.14 -9.35
C GLU A 207 16.58 2.03 -10.06
N ASN A 208 15.96 1.30 -10.98
CA ASN A 208 16.62 0.28 -11.78
C ASN A 208 17.79 0.84 -12.61
N LYS A 209 17.60 1.99 -13.27
CA LYS A 209 18.67 2.68 -13.99
C LYS A 209 19.77 3.17 -13.05
N SER A 210 19.40 3.69 -11.90
CA SER A 210 20.34 4.15 -10.87
C SER A 210 21.25 3.02 -10.37
N ALA A 211 20.65 1.87 -10.04
CA ALA A 211 21.39 0.69 -9.56
C ALA A 211 22.41 0.14 -10.58
N GLN A 212 22.19 0.37 -11.87
CA GLN A 212 23.08 -0.05 -12.96
C GLN A 212 24.10 1.03 -13.37
N SER A 213 24.12 2.18 -12.68
CA SER A 213 24.94 3.35 -13.05
C SER A 213 26.16 3.51 -12.14
N SER A 214 27.26 3.95 -12.70
CA SER A 214 28.47 4.29 -11.94
C SER A 214 28.24 5.54 -11.06
N PRO A 215 29.02 5.73 -9.99
CA PRO A 215 28.95 6.96 -9.17
C PRO A 215 29.12 8.24 -9.97
N LEU A 216 29.93 8.23 -11.04
CA LEU A 216 30.12 9.37 -11.95
C LEU A 216 28.82 9.67 -12.70
N VAL A 217 28.19 8.66 -13.31
CA VAL A 217 26.93 8.80 -14.03
C VAL A 217 25.82 9.33 -13.10
N LEU A 218 25.71 8.81 -11.87
CA LEU A 218 24.74 9.28 -10.88
C LEU A 218 24.96 10.75 -10.53
N LYS A 219 26.21 11.14 -10.28
CA LYS A 219 26.59 12.52 -9.93
C LYS A 219 26.27 13.49 -11.06
N VAL A 220 26.76 13.21 -12.28
CA VAL A 220 26.56 14.10 -13.43
C VAL A 220 25.08 14.19 -13.82
N SER A 221 24.33 13.09 -13.77
CA SER A 221 22.88 13.12 -14.03
C SER A 221 22.13 14.04 -13.08
N ARG A 222 22.52 14.07 -11.78
CA ARG A 222 21.94 14.98 -10.80
C ARG A 222 22.32 16.44 -11.09
N GLU A 223 23.60 16.72 -11.36
CA GLU A 223 24.08 18.07 -11.68
C GLU A 223 23.41 18.65 -12.91
N LEU A 224 23.17 17.83 -13.95
CA LEU A 224 22.43 18.24 -15.14
C LEU A 224 21.02 18.72 -14.82
N VAL A 225 20.35 18.17 -13.81
CA VAL A 225 18.95 18.49 -13.48
C VAL A 225 18.84 19.56 -12.40
N GLU A 226 19.66 19.49 -11.37
CA GLU A 226 19.55 20.34 -10.17
C GLU A 226 20.39 21.62 -10.28
N ALA A 227 21.59 21.54 -10.87
CA ALA A 227 22.54 22.66 -10.97
C ALA A 227 22.51 23.39 -12.32
N ASP A 228 21.65 22.97 -13.25
CA ASP A 228 21.55 23.54 -14.61
C ASP A 228 22.93 23.61 -15.34
N ALA A 229 23.79 22.62 -15.10
CA ALA A 229 25.12 22.54 -15.69
C ALA A 229 25.05 22.48 -17.23
N ASP A 230 26.02 23.08 -17.92
CA ASP A 230 26.10 22.95 -19.38
C ASP A 230 26.30 21.49 -19.78
N ILE A 231 25.44 20.98 -20.67
CA ILE A 231 25.32 19.54 -20.96
C ILE A 231 26.61 19.01 -21.58
N GLU A 232 27.15 19.70 -22.58
CA GLU A 232 28.33 19.19 -23.33
C GLU A 232 29.58 19.27 -22.44
N THR A 233 29.70 20.31 -21.65
CA THR A 233 30.80 20.46 -20.66
C THR A 233 30.73 19.38 -19.58
N ALA A 234 29.54 19.10 -19.05
CA ALA A 234 29.35 18.09 -18.00
C ALA A 234 29.62 16.66 -18.49
N LEU A 235 29.39 16.39 -19.77
CA LEU A 235 29.65 15.10 -20.41
C LEU A 235 31.07 14.96 -20.95
N ALA A 236 31.89 16.02 -20.93
CA ALA A 236 33.25 15.98 -21.46
C ALA A 236 34.10 14.93 -20.72
N GLY A 237 34.82 14.12 -21.48
CA GLY A 237 35.69 13.07 -20.93
C GLY A 237 34.97 11.76 -20.56
N MET A 238 33.65 11.69 -20.65
CA MET A 238 32.89 10.43 -20.50
C MET A 238 32.88 9.66 -21.83
N SER A 239 32.90 8.33 -21.76
CA SER A 239 32.66 7.47 -22.93
C SER A 239 31.28 7.73 -23.52
N GLU A 240 31.06 7.43 -24.79
CA GLU A 240 29.76 7.64 -25.45
C GLU A 240 28.62 6.90 -24.72
N GLN A 241 28.86 5.69 -24.26
CA GLN A 241 27.88 4.92 -23.49
C GLN A 241 27.56 5.59 -22.15
N GLU A 242 28.56 6.10 -21.43
CA GLU A 242 28.33 6.82 -20.16
C GLU A 242 27.57 8.13 -20.38
N GLN A 243 27.86 8.87 -21.49
CA GLN A 243 27.10 10.06 -21.86
C GLN A 243 25.61 9.73 -22.08
N VAL A 244 25.35 8.67 -22.83
CA VAL A 244 23.98 8.22 -23.11
C VAL A 244 23.28 7.78 -21.82
N ARG A 245 23.94 6.99 -20.97
CA ARG A 245 23.42 6.60 -19.64
C ARG A 245 23.10 7.81 -18.78
N THR A 246 24.00 8.76 -18.74
CA THR A 246 23.82 10.01 -17.97
C THR A 246 22.60 10.79 -18.44
N LEU A 247 22.41 10.93 -19.75
CA LEU A 247 21.28 11.67 -20.31
C LEU A 247 19.93 10.92 -20.09
N ASP A 248 19.92 9.60 -20.28
CA ASP A 248 18.71 8.79 -20.03
C ASP A 248 18.31 8.82 -18.55
N LEU A 249 19.27 8.76 -17.64
CA LEU A 249 19.03 8.84 -16.21
C LEU A 249 18.62 10.25 -15.78
N ALA A 250 19.27 11.29 -16.29
CA ALA A 250 18.91 12.69 -16.04
C ALA A 250 17.50 13.01 -16.55
N TYR A 251 17.13 12.49 -17.73
CA TYR A 251 15.78 12.63 -18.25
C TYR A 251 14.72 11.96 -17.36
N ALA A 252 14.97 10.72 -16.93
CA ALA A 252 14.07 10.01 -16.01
C ALA A 252 13.92 10.76 -14.69
N TYR A 253 15.03 11.28 -14.13
CA TYR A 253 15.02 12.07 -12.91
C TYR A 253 14.30 13.41 -13.04
N ALA A 254 14.53 14.14 -14.14
CA ALA A 254 13.83 15.39 -14.42
C ALA A 254 12.31 15.20 -14.54
N ARG A 255 11.86 14.11 -15.17
CA ARG A 255 10.45 13.72 -15.23
C ARG A 255 9.90 13.41 -13.85
N TYR A 256 10.61 12.62 -13.05
CA TYR A 256 10.23 12.33 -11.67
C TYR A 256 10.03 13.62 -10.85
N LEU A 257 10.98 14.56 -10.90
CA LEU A 257 10.87 15.84 -10.19
C LEU A 257 9.71 16.72 -10.71
N SER A 258 9.42 16.69 -12.00
CA SER A 258 8.34 17.48 -12.62
C SER A 258 6.97 17.10 -12.05
N VAL A 259 6.76 15.83 -11.73
CA VAL A 259 5.53 15.32 -11.13
C VAL A 259 5.49 15.58 -9.62
N LYS A 260 6.58 15.28 -8.91
CA LYS A 260 6.67 15.42 -7.45
C LYS A 260 6.37 16.84 -6.97
N LYS A 261 6.79 17.87 -7.72
CA LYS A 261 6.60 19.27 -7.34
C LYS A 261 5.18 19.81 -7.54
N LYS A 262 4.25 19.03 -8.11
CA LYS A 262 2.82 19.39 -8.37
C LYS A 262 2.59 20.78 -8.99
N GLN A 263 3.61 21.58 -9.20
CA GLN A 263 3.55 22.91 -9.82
C GLN A 263 4.35 22.88 -11.11
N ALA A 264 3.77 23.47 -12.15
CA ALA A 264 4.46 23.64 -13.43
C ALA A 264 5.74 24.49 -13.20
N ASN A 265 6.91 23.85 -13.28
CA ASN A 265 8.19 24.52 -13.27
C ASN A 265 8.70 24.71 -14.71
N PRO A 266 8.59 25.91 -15.30
CA PRO A 266 9.01 26.15 -16.69
C PRO A 266 10.50 25.87 -16.92
N LEU A 267 11.36 26.14 -15.93
CA LEU A 267 12.80 25.88 -16.02
C LEU A 267 13.08 24.37 -16.08
N LEU A 268 12.45 23.60 -15.21
CA LEU A 268 12.61 22.14 -15.22
C LEU A 268 12.06 21.52 -16.52
N ARG A 269 10.94 22.05 -17.04
CA ARG A 269 10.39 21.62 -18.35
C ARG A 269 11.38 21.90 -19.48
N LYS A 270 11.91 23.11 -19.55
CA LYS A 270 12.92 23.47 -20.54
C LYS A 270 14.13 22.54 -20.43
N ARG A 271 14.65 22.36 -19.20
CA ARG A 271 15.80 21.49 -18.93
C ARG A 271 15.56 20.06 -19.38
N THR A 272 14.37 19.51 -19.12
CA THR A 272 13.97 18.18 -19.58
C THR A 272 14.04 18.06 -21.10
N LEU A 273 13.59 19.08 -21.84
CA LEU A 273 13.66 19.12 -23.29
C LEU A 273 15.10 19.25 -23.80
N ASP A 274 15.94 20.07 -23.15
CA ASP A 274 17.34 20.23 -23.52
C ASP A 274 18.11 18.90 -23.34
N ILE A 275 17.88 18.17 -22.24
CA ILE A 275 18.43 16.84 -21.99
C ILE A 275 17.97 15.84 -23.06
N LEU A 276 16.68 15.83 -23.40
CA LEU A 276 16.12 14.95 -24.42
C LEU A 276 16.71 15.27 -25.81
N SER A 277 16.88 16.57 -26.14
CA SER A 277 17.52 17.01 -27.38
C SER A 277 18.99 16.58 -27.45
N ALA A 278 19.73 16.68 -26.33
CA ALA A 278 21.11 16.21 -26.28
C ALA A 278 21.19 14.67 -26.43
N ARG A 279 20.25 13.94 -25.83
CA ARG A 279 20.16 12.48 -25.96
C ARG A 279 19.88 12.03 -27.40
N SER A 280 18.95 12.73 -28.10
CA SER A 280 18.57 12.39 -29.47
C SER A 280 19.71 12.53 -30.51
N LYS A 281 20.76 13.30 -30.17
CA LYS A 281 21.95 13.46 -31.02
C LYS A 281 22.94 12.30 -30.90
N ARG A 282 22.71 11.37 -29.98
CA ARG A 282 23.59 10.24 -29.68
C ARG A 282 22.90 8.94 -30.07
N THR A 283 23.61 8.07 -30.80
CA THR A 283 23.06 6.82 -31.35
C THR A 283 23.41 5.59 -30.52
N ALA A 284 24.37 5.69 -29.61
CA ALA A 284 24.75 4.57 -28.75
C ALA A 284 23.58 4.11 -27.86
N ASP A 285 23.56 2.81 -27.59
CA ASP A 285 22.62 2.23 -26.63
C ASP A 285 23.14 2.48 -25.19
N ALA A 286 22.24 2.88 -24.30
CA ALA A 286 22.55 3.00 -22.88
C ALA A 286 22.92 1.65 -22.26
N GLY A 287 22.43 0.55 -22.80
CA GLY A 287 22.67 -0.80 -22.28
C GLY A 287 22.10 -1.02 -20.89
N TYR A 288 21.00 -0.36 -20.53
CA TYR A 288 20.25 -0.65 -19.33
C TYR A 288 19.42 -1.91 -19.53
N THR A 289 19.49 -2.85 -18.58
CA THR A 289 18.55 -3.97 -18.56
C THR A 289 17.18 -3.48 -18.11
N PRO A 290 16.08 -3.93 -18.73
CA PRO A 290 14.74 -3.62 -18.28
C PRO A 290 14.51 -3.99 -16.82
N VAL A 291 13.53 -3.36 -16.18
CA VAL A 291 13.08 -3.74 -14.84
C VAL A 291 12.65 -5.21 -14.87
N ALA A 292 13.20 -6.02 -13.99
CA ALA A 292 12.78 -7.41 -13.84
C ALA A 292 11.34 -7.47 -13.31
N VAL A 293 10.56 -8.42 -13.84
CA VAL A 293 9.25 -8.72 -13.27
C VAL A 293 9.47 -9.23 -11.83
N PRO A 294 8.77 -8.69 -10.82
CA PRO A 294 8.88 -9.16 -9.45
C PRO A 294 8.64 -10.68 -9.37
N GLN A 295 9.44 -11.37 -8.56
CA GLN A 295 9.31 -12.81 -8.35
C GLN A 295 7.94 -13.19 -7.82
N TRP A 296 7.37 -12.34 -6.97
CA TRP A 296 6.06 -12.53 -6.36
C TRP A 296 5.16 -11.35 -6.71
N ARG A 297 3.95 -11.67 -7.18
CA ARG A 297 2.89 -10.68 -7.35
C ARG A 297 2.26 -10.34 -6.00
N ASP A 298 1.61 -9.21 -5.88
CA ASP A 298 0.93 -8.76 -4.67
C ASP A 298 -0.13 -9.78 -4.19
N ASP A 299 -0.83 -10.43 -5.11
CA ASP A 299 -1.82 -11.46 -4.82
C ASP A 299 -1.23 -12.80 -4.33
N HIS A 300 0.09 -13.00 -4.44
CA HIS A 300 0.78 -14.17 -3.91
C HIS A 300 1.17 -14.07 -2.43
N GLY A 301 0.86 -12.96 -1.75
CA GLY A 301 1.11 -12.78 -0.33
C GLY A 301 0.18 -13.66 0.54
N HIS A 302 0.40 -13.63 1.87
CA HIS A 302 -0.51 -14.26 2.83
C HIS A 302 -1.92 -13.64 2.76
N LEU A 303 -2.93 -14.36 3.24
CA LEU A 303 -4.31 -13.87 3.32
C LEU A 303 -4.42 -12.71 4.33
N THR A 304 -5.41 -11.85 4.18
CA THR A 304 -5.41 -10.54 4.81
C THR A 304 -5.92 -10.50 6.24
N MET A 305 -6.72 -11.48 6.66
CA MET A 305 -7.10 -11.66 8.06
C MET A 305 -6.07 -12.51 8.79
N ARG A 306 -5.89 -12.26 10.09
CA ARG A 306 -4.93 -13.00 10.91
C ARG A 306 -5.53 -13.36 12.26
N ALA A 307 -5.36 -14.61 12.68
CA ALA A 307 -5.57 -15.04 14.03
C ALA A 307 -4.25 -15.54 14.62
N GLY A 308 -3.99 -15.21 15.88
CA GLY A 308 -2.78 -15.62 16.59
C GLY A 308 -3.08 -16.11 18.00
N MET A 309 -2.39 -17.16 18.44
CA MET A 309 -2.36 -17.57 19.83
C MET A 309 -0.97 -17.27 20.38
N ARG A 310 -0.90 -16.43 21.40
CA ARG A 310 0.33 -15.99 22.05
C ARG A 310 0.32 -16.43 23.51
N GLY A 311 1.41 -16.99 23.97
CA GLY A 311 1.64 -17.30 25.37
C GLY A 311 2.95 -16.69 25.85
N GLY A 312 3.02 -16.28 27.10
CA GLY A 312 4.21 -15.64 27.62
C GLY A 312 4.19 -15.38 29.10
N MET A 313 5.23 -14.70 29.53
CA MET A 313 5.45 -14.28 30.91
C MET A 313 5.78 -12.80 30.96
N ILE A 314 5.30 -12.14 31.98
CA ILE A 314 5.65 -10.78 32.34
C ILE A 314 6.30 -10.83 33.73
N SER A 315 7.38 -10.10 33.89
CA SER A 315 7.94 -9.82 35.20
C SER A 315 8.05 -8.32 35.40
N ASP A 316 7.49 -7.83 36.47
CA ASP A 316 7.63 -6.47 36.93
C ASP A 316 8.35 -6.50 38.30
N ASN A 317 9.22 -5.57 38.52
CA ASN A 317 10.07 -5.46 39.71
C ASN A 317 10.18 -6.72 40.62
N ASP A 318 9.08 -7.14 41.27
CA ASP A 318 9.03 -8.21 42.26
C ASP A 318 8.07 -9.36 41.90
N ASP A 319 7.17 -9.18 40.94
CA ASP A 319 6.12 -10.14 40.58
C ASP A 319 6.33 -10.74 39.16
N GLN A 320 5.83 -11.95 38.98
CA GLN A 320 5.86 -12.66 37.73
C GLN A 320 4.48 -13.28 37.44
N SER A 321 3.91 -12.92 36.27
CA SER A 321 2.60 -13.39 35.82
C SER A 321 2.72 -14.08 34.46
N GLY A 322 2.03 -15.21 34.33
CA GLY A 322 1.85 -15.89 33.06
C GLY A 322 0.62 -15.39 32.31
N PHE A 323 0.63 -15.46 30.98
CA PHE A 323 -0.54 -15.14 30.20
C PHE A 323 -0.70 -16.00 28.94
N ALA A 324 -1.97 -16.14 28.51
CA ALA A 324 -2.35 -16.60 27.18
C ALA A 324 -3.17 -15.51 26.50
N GLU A 325 -2.96 -15.29 25.19
CA GLU A 325 -3.61 -14.20 24.46
C GLU A 325 -4.10 -14.68 23.10
N LEU A 326 -5.36 -14.36 22.78
CA LEU A 326 -5.94 -14.50 21.45
C LEU A 326 -5.85 -13.15 20.73
N ARG A 327 -5.29 -13.17 19.52
CA ARG A 327 -5.10 -11.99 18.69
C ARG A 327 -5.85 -12.14 17.37
N LEU A 328 -6.73 -11.22 17.06
CA LEU A 328 -7.50 -11.21 15.82
C LEU A 328 -7.25 -9.89 15.08
N ARG A 329 -6.81 -9.96 13.83
CA ARG A 329 -6.62 -8.80 12.96
C ARG A 329 -7.49 -8.93 11.71
N MET A 330 -8.27 -7.89 11.42
CA MET A 330 -9.21 -7.86 10.30
C MET A 330 -8.52 -7.59 8.96
N ALA A 331 -7.45 -6.76 8.95
CA ALA A 331 -6.62 -6.42 7.79
C ALA A 331 -5.32 -5.77 8.27
N TYR A 332 -4.28 -5.77 7.57
CA TYR A 332 -3.86 -6.24 6.29
C TYR A 332 -2.50 -6.95 6.44
N HIS A 333 -1.41 -6.22 6.80
CA HIS A 333 -0.02 -6.68 6.86
C HIS A 333 0.75 -6.00 7.99
N ASP A 334 1.48 -6.78 8.77
CA ASP A 334 2.39 -6.36 9.84
C ASP A 334 3.84 -6.40 9.32
N ILE A 335 4.69 -5.52 9.79
CA ILE A 335 6.09 -5.42 9.34
C ILE A 335 6.91 -6.71 9.56
N LEU A 336 6.47 -7.56 10.49
CA LEU A 336 7.05 -8.87 10.76
C LEU A 336 6.27 -10.03 10.12
N ASP A 337 5.22 -9.76 9.34
CA ASP A 337 4.58 -10.78 8.52
C ASP A 337 5.50 -11.19 7.37
N GLN A 338 5.17 -12.29 6.69
CA GLN A 338 5.88 -12.74 5.49
C GLN A 338 5.90 -11.64 4.43
N VAL A 339 7.07 -11.36 3.85
CA VAL A 339 7.25 -10.28 2.88
C VAL A 339 6.80 -10.61 1.45
N LYS A 340 6.54 -11.90 1.15
CA LYS A 340 6.06 -12.35 -0.17
C LYS A 340 4.77 -11.61 -0.53
N GLY A 341 4.75 -10.90 -1.67
CA GLY A 341 3.60 -10.14 -2.16
C GLY A 341 3.32 -8.82 -1.41
N PHE A 342 4.22 -8.36 -0.57
CA PHE A 342 4.09 -7.09 0.15
C PHE A 342 5.32 -6.20 -0.04
N VAL A 343 5.14 -4.90 0.17
CA VAL A 343 6.25 -3.93 0.09
C VAL A 343 7.13 -4.04 1.33
N PRO A 344 8.43 -4.40 1.18
CA PRO A 344 9.33 -4.52 2.33
C PRO A 344 9.48 -3.19 3.09
N GLY A 345 9.38 -3.23 4.42
CA GLY A 345 9.43 -2.05 5.28
C GLY A 345 8.12 -1.27 5.36
N ALA A 346 7.04 -1.87 4.89
CA ALA A 346 5.69 -1.32 4.95
C ALA A 346 4.81 -2.11 5.91
N GLN A 347 3.92 -1.41 6.61
CA GLN A 347 2.91 -2.00 7.49
C GLN A 347 1.60 -1.27 7.34
N ILE A 348 0.52 -2.03 7.27
CA ILE A 348 -0.84 -1.52 7.38
C ILE A 348 -1.63 -2.54 8.17
N GLN A 349 -2.03 -2.19 9.38
CA GLN A 349 -2.90 -3.03 10.21
C GLN A 349 -4.18 -2.27 10.53
N MET A 350 -5.30 -2.97 10.47
CA MET A 350 -6.59 -2.40 10.83
C MET A 350 -7.43 -3.42 11.59
N GLY A 351 -8.15 -2.93 12.60
CA GLY A 351 -9.08 -3.73 13.37
C GLY A 351 -8.41 -4.93 14.06
N GLN A 352 -7.40 -4.68 14.92
CA GLN A 352 -6.81 -5.76 15.70
C GLN A 352 -7.30 -5.73 17.15
N PHE A 353 -7.67 -6.90 17.68
CA PHE A 353 -8.10 -7.10 19.04
C PHE A 353 -7.23 -8.19 19.70
N ASP A 354 -6.63 -7.85 20.84
CA ASP A 354 -5.79 -8.76 21.63
C ASP A 354 -6.49 -9.00 22.98
N LEU A 355 -7.01 -10.21 23.17
CA LEU A 355 -7.71 -10.64 24.40
C LEU A 355 -6.77 -11.52 25.21
N ARG A 356 -6.42 -11.10 26.42
CA ARG A 356 -5.47 -11.75 27.32
C ARG A 356 -6.15 -12.38 28.51
N ALA A 357 -5.82 -13.62 28.78
CA ALA A 357 -6.13 -14.34 30.01
C ALA A 357 -4.86 -14.46 30.85
N TRP A 358 -4.93 -14.06 32.11
CA TRP A 358 -3.84 -14.13 33.08
C TRP A 358 -3.88 -15.44 33.89
N ASP A 359 -2.78 -15.82 34.49
CA ASP A 359 -2.69 -17.05 35.31
C ASP A 359 -3.50 -16.97 36.62
N ASN A 360 -3.86 -15.77 37.09
CA ASN A 360 -4.80 -15.57 38.22
C ASN A 360 -6.27 -15.78 37.79
N GLY A 361 -6.57 -16.01 36.51
CA GLY A 361 -7.91 -16.22 35.95
C GLY A 361 -8.59 -14.98 35.41
N ASP A 362 -7.98 -13.80 35.53
CA ASP A 362 -8.52 -12.56 34.97
C ASP A 362 -8.42 -12.56 33.45
N VAL A 363 -9.42 -11.96 32.80
CA VAL A 363 -9.44 -11.76 31.34
C VAL A 363 -9.60 -10.30 31.01
N SER A 364 -8.74 -9.76 30.16
CA SER A 364 -8.75 -8.36 29.78
C SER A 364 -8.51 -8.15 28.28
N LEU A 365 -9.14 -7.11 27.72
CA LEU A 365 -8.79 -6.59 26.41
C LEU A 365 -7.46 -5.84 26.53
N GLN A 366 -6.38 -6.43 26.01
CA GLN A 366 -5.05 -5.82 26.09
C GLN A 366 -4.82 -4.72 25.06
N ARG A 367 -5.41 -4.89 23.86
CA ARG A 367 -5.29 -3.93 22.76
C ARG A 367 -6.54 -3.97 21.87
N ALA A 368 -7.00 -2.80 21.45
CA ALA A 368 -7.96 -2.61 20.37
C ALA A 368 -7.37 -1.60 19.38
N LEU A 369 -6.65 -2.09 18.39
CA LEU A 369 -6.05 -1.27 17.35
C LEU A 369 -7.10 -0.93 16.29
N ILE A 370 -7.28 0.36 16.02
CA ILE A 370 -8.13 0.82 14.93
C ILE A 370 -7.32 0.84 13.63
N ILE A 371 -6.17 1.54 13.64
CA ILE A 371 -5.26 1.64 12.49
C ILE A 371 -3.82 1.77 12.95
N ASP A 372 -2.90 1.12 12.23
CA ASP A 372 -1.46 1.28 12.38
C ASP A 372 -0.79 1.19 11.02
N VAL A 373 -0.27 2.32 10.56
CA VAL A 373 0.45 2.45 9.28
C VAL A 373 1.88 2.84 9.57
N LEU A 374 2.83 2.12 8.97
CA LEU A 374 4.25 2.45 9.04
C LEU A 374 4.86 2.29 7.63
N SER A 375 5.54 3.32 7.17
CA SER A 375 6.29 3.34 5.92
C SER A 375 7.75 3.64 6.20
N LEU A 376 8.60 2.62 6.11
CA LEU A 376 10.05 2.75 6.20
C LEU A 376 10.66 2.80 4.79
N SER A 377 10.19 3.72 3.96
CA SER A 377 10.66 3.89 2.58
C SER A 377 12.16 4.19 2.53
N ASN A 378 12.88 3.48 1.66
CA ASN A 378 14.34 3.56 1.56
C ASN A 378 14.81 4.83 0.85
N GLN A 379 15.93 5.38 1.32
CA GLN A 379 16.67 6.43 0.59
C GLN A 379 17.40 5.81 -0.60
N THR A 380 17.27 6.42 -1.77
CA THR A 380 18.00 6.03 -2.99
C THR A 380 18.86 7.17 -3.52
N ALA A 381 19.57 6.94 -4.62
CA ALA A 381 20.40 7.97 -5.23
C ALA A 381 19.61 9.24 -5.63
N PHE A 382 18.34 9.09 -6.04
CA PHE A 382 17.50 10.19 -6.54
C PHE A 382 16.24 10.43 -5.74
N GLN A 383 15.91 9.54 -4.83
CA GLN A 383 14.69 9.62 -4.02
C GLN A 383 15.04 9.66 -2.54
N SER A 384 14.49 10.65 -1.85
CA SER A 384 14.66 10.82 -0.40
C SER A 384 13.28 10.87 0.25
N PRO A 385 12.55 9.74 0.27
CA PRO A 385 11.24 9.68 0.89
C PRO A 385 11.34 9.92 2.40
N LEU A 386 10.22 10.35 2.98
CA LEU A 386 10.04 10.40 4.40
C LEU A 386 9.66 8.99 4.90
N ALA A 387 10.32 8.51 5.92
CA ALA A 387 9.80 7.42 6.72
C ALA A 387 8.79 7.99 7.71
N TRP A 388 7.62 7.38 7.84
CA TRP A 388 6.55 7.91 8.69
C TRP A 388 5.65 6.79 9.23
N GLY A 389 4.95 7.08 10.30
CA GLY A 389 3.96 6.19 10.87
C GLY A 389 2.84 6.93 11.57
N VAL A 390 1.65 6.33 11.59
CA VAL A 390 0.49 6.76 12.36
C VAL A 390 -0.16 5.53 12.97
N SER A 391 -0.41 5.57 14.27
CA SER A 391 -1.11 4.50 14.98
C SER A 391 -2.17 5.10 15.91
N PHE A 392 -3.38 4.55 15.86
CA PHE A 392 -4.50 4.97 16.70
C PHE A 392 -5.27 3.77 17.23
N GLY A 393 -5.61 3.80 18.49
CA GLY A 393 -6.36 2.72 19.14
C GLY A 393 -6.41 2.87 20.65
N PHE A 394 -6.60 1.73 21.30
CA PHE A 394 -6.64 1.58 22.75
C PHE A 394 -5.67 0.47 23.15
N GLU A 395 -4.91 0.65 24.22
CA GLU A 395 -4.00 -0.37 24.73
C GLU A 395 -3.84 -0.25 26.25
N ARG A 396 -3.34 -1.33 26.87
CA ARG A 396 -2.91 -1.33 28.27
C ARG A 396 -1.40 -1.38 28.33
N PHE A 397 -0.82 -0.84 29.37
CA PHE A 397 0.58 -1.14 29.69
C PHE A 397 0.76 -2.64 29.94
N ALA A 398 1.99 -3.11 29.83
CA ALA A 398 2.27 -4.55 29.87
C ALA A 398 2.14 -5.18 31.27
N PHE A 399 1.95 -4.40 32.34
CA PHE A 399 1.79 -4.91 33.69
C PHE A 399 0.33 -5.31 34.01
N GLU A 400 0.18 -6.20 34.98
CA GLU A 400 -1.12 -6.63 35.47
C GLU A 400 -1.89 -5.46 36.10
N HIS A 401 -3.22 -5.46 35.95
CA HIS A 401 -4.13 -4.40 36.44
C HIS A 401 -3.98 -3.00 35.79
N ALA A 402 -3.14 -2.83 34.77
CA ALA A 402 -3.12 -1.58 33.99
C ALA A 402 -4.49 -1.29 33.36
N GLU A 403 -4.90 -0.05 33.34
CA GLU A 403 -6.14 0.38 32.70
C GLU A 403 -5.98 0.57 31.19
N LEU A 404 -7.10 0.54 30.46
CA LEU A 404 -7.12 0.71 29.00
C LEU A 404 -7.10 2.21 28.67
N TYR A 405 -6.07 2.69 28.02
CA TYR A 405 -5.99 4.08 27.56
C TYR A 405 -6.12 4.19 26.04
N SER A 406 -6.65 5.31 25.56
CA SER A 406 -6.61 5.65 24.14
C SER A 406 -5.29 6.28 23.77
N TYR A 407 -4.82 6.02 22.54
CA TYR A 407 -3.58 6.62 22.06
C TYR A 407 -3.65 7.05 20.60
N LEU A 408 -2.91 8.12 20.29
CA LEU A 408 -2.53 8.50 18.93
C LEU A 408 -1.00 8.67 18.91
N LYS A 409 -0.33 7.90 18.03
CA LYS A 409 1.12 7.96 17.83
C LYS A 409 1.38 8.42 16.39
N VAL A 410 2.28 9.40 16.23
CA VAL A 410 2.68 9.93 14.91
C VAL A 410 4.20 10.00 14.88
N ALA A 411 4.82 9.45 13.85
CA ALA A 411 6.26 9.39 13.72
C ALA A 411 6.74 9.83 12.33
N PHE A 412 7.87 10.53 12.27
CA PHE A 412 8.51 10.97 11.04
C PHE A 412 10.03 10.87 11.12
N GLY A 413 10.68 10.50 10.03
CA GLY A 413 12.12 10.38 10.00
C GLY A 413 12.68 9.83 8.69
N LYS A 414 13.70 9.00 8.80
CA LYS A 414 14.41 8.41 7.66
C LYS A 414 14.69 6.93 7.88
N ALA A 415 14.75 6.20 6.76
CA ALA A 415 15.18 4.81 6.73
C ALA A 415 16.23 4.60 5.65
N VAL A 416 17.18 3.70 5.91
CA VAL A 416 18.25 3.32 4.99
C VAL A 416 18.34 1.81 4.93
N LEU A 417 18.35 1.25 3.74
CA LEU A 417 18.52 -0.18 3.47
C LEU A 417 19.94 -0.45 2.99
N ASN A 418 20.58 -1.46 3.56
CA ASN A 418 21.84 -2.02 3.10
C ASN A 418 21.84 -3.56 3.27
N ASP A 419 22.95 -4.22 3.00
CA ASP A 419 23.09 -5.68 3.09
C ASP A 419 22.84 -6.23 4.52
N ALA A 420 23.01 -5.41 5.56
CA ALA A 420 22.74 -5.79 6.95
C ALA A 420 21.28 -5.59 7.38
N GLY A 421 20.41 -5.08 6.49
CA GLY A 421 19.01 -4.82 6.73
C GLY A 421 18.64 -3.33 6.65
N ARG A 422 17.46 -3.01 7.11
CA ARG A 422 16.90 -1.66 7.11
C ARG A 422 17.06 -1.00 8.48
N PHE A 423 17.77 0.11 8.54
CA PHE A 423 17.92 0.94 9.73
C PHE A 423 16.99 2.15 9.62
N TYR A 424 16.35 2.54 10.70
CA TYR A 424 15.49 3.72 10.74
C TYR A 424 15.64 4.52 12.01
N ALA A 425 15.43 5.84 11.89
CA ALA A 425 15.36 6.77 13.00
C ALA A 425 14.20 7.74 12.76
N LEU A 426 13.28 7.81 13.71
CA LEU A 426 12.06 8.60 13.68
C LEU A 426 11.98 9.46 14.93
N GLY A 427 11.46 10.68 14.81
CA GLY A 427 10.90 11.42 15.93
C GLY A 427 9.44 11.01 16.08
N GLU A 428 9.01 10.61 17.27
CA GLU A 428 7.66 10.14 17.55
C GLU A 428 6.98 11.01 18.60
N ILE A 429 5.77 11.45 18.28
CA ILE A 429 4.85 12.13 19.20
C ILE A 429 3.78 11.10 19.59
N GLN A 430 3.48 10.98 20.88
CA GLN A 430 2.39 10.16 21.40
C GLN A 430 1.45 11.04 22.23
N ALA A 431 0.17 10.94 21.97
CA ALA A 431 -0.90 11.49 22.80
C ALA A 431 -1.66 10.33 23.39
N LEU A 432 -1.69 10.23 24.71
CA LEU A 432 -2.38 9.21 25.49
C LEU A 432 -3.48 9.90 26.30
N ALA A 433 -4.63 9.25 26.47
CA ALA A 433 -5.71 9.82 27.27
C ALA A 433 -6.46 8.73 28.03
N ASP A 434 -6.51 8.91 29.35
CA ASP A 434 -7.27 8.11 30.31
C ASP A 434 -7.19 8.74 31.69
N ASN A 435 -8.12 8.39 32.59
CA ASN A 435 -8.15 8.88 33.97
C ASN A 435 -6.99 8.38 34.86
N GLN A 436 -6.23 7.39 34.41
CA GLN A 436 -5.04 6.91 35.12
C GLN A 436 -3.85 7.89 35.05
N PHE A 437 -3.88 8.85 34.11
CA PHE A 437 -2.88 9.91 34.01
C PHE A 437 -3.22 11.09 34.92
N ASP A 438 -2.22 11.73 35.51
CA ASP A 438 -2.40 12.79 36.52
C ASP A 438 -3.34 13.90 36.04
N ASP A 439 -3.20 14.40 34.82
CA ASP A 439 -4.06 15.40 34.20
C ASP A 439 -5.15 14.82 33.28
N GLY A 440 -5.35 13.49 33.30
CA GLY A 440 -6.22 12.77 32.37
C GLY A 440 -5.62 12.55 30.97
N TYR A 441 -4.39 12.99 30.73
CA TYR A 441 -3.67 12.79 29.47
C TYR A 441 -2.15 12.78 29.68
N GLN A 442 -1.44 12.22 28.71
CA GLN A 442 -0.01 12.37 28.56
C GLN A 442 0.32 12.69 27.09
N LEU A 443 1.10 13.74 26.86
CA LEU A 443 1.67 14.03 25.55
C LEU A 443 3.19 13.89 25.64
N THR A 444 3.77 13.06 24.76
CA THR A 444 5.20 12.76 24.79
C THR A 444 5.85 13.03 23.42
N LEU A 445 7.13 13.31 23.44
CA LEU A 445 7.98 13.44 22.23
C LEU A 445 9.33 12.78 22.50
N GLY A 446 9.75 11.92 21.59
CA GLY A 446 11.06 11.28 21.69
C GLY A 446 11.49 10.54 20.43
N PRO A 447 12.72 10.02 20.41
CA PRO A 447 13.24 9.22 19.33
C PRO A 447 12.74 7.78 19.37
N ARG A 448 12.48 7.24 18.18
CA ARG A 448 12.25 5.82 17.90
C ARG A 448 13.27 5.36 16.87
N VAL A 449 14.13 4.44 17.22
CA VAL A 449 15.19 3.92 16.34
C VAL A 449 15.07 2.41 16.24
N GLY A 450 15.45 1.87 15.08
CA GLY A 450 15.35 0.42 14.94
C GLY A 450 16.11 -0.14 13.75
N TRP A 451 16.18 -1.44 13.76
CA TRP A 451 16.71 -2.28 12.71
C TRP A 451 15.67 -3.34 12.33
N LEU A 452 15.51 -3.57 11.04
CA LEU A 452 14.57 -4.53 10.47
C LEU A 452 15.31 -5.39 9.45
N TRP A 453 15.27 -6.71 9.64
CA TRP A 453 15.69 -7.71 8.68
C TRP A 453 14.48 -8.45 8.14
N GLN A 454 14.40 -8.57 6.82
CA GLN A 454 13.30 -9.26 6.15
C GLN A 454 13.84 -10.16 5.06
N SER A 455 13.50 -11.43 5.15
CA SER A 455 13.74 -12.45 4.11
C SER A 455 12.45 -13.25 3.88
N GLU A 456 12.44 -14.14 2.90
CA GLU A 456 11.27 -15.00 2.62
C GLU A 456 10.86 -15.88 3.82
N LYS A 457 11.82 -16.30 4.63
CA LYS A 457 11.59 -17.25 5.75
C LYS A 457 11.68 -16.62 7.12
N VAL A 458 12.46 -15.56 7.29
CA VAL A 458 12.74 -14.97 8.59
C VAL A 458 12.57 -13.47 8.53
N GLN A 459 11.86 -12.91 9.50
CA GLN A 459 11.77 -11.49 9.77
C GLN A 459 12.31 -11.25 11.18
N ALA A 460 13.07 -10.18 11.38
CA ALA A 460 13.58 -9.80 12.68
C ALA A 460 13.58 -8.29 12.85
N GLN A 461 13.27 -7.82 14.03
CA GLN A 461 13.24 -6.40 14.38
C GLN A 461 13.89 -6.18 15.74
N LEU A 462 14.74 -5.15 15.82
CA LEU A 462 15.19 -4.55 17.06
C LEU A 462 14.71 -3.10 17.06
N GLU A 463 14.09 -2.65 18.13
CA GLU A 463 13.56 -1.30 18.25
C GLU A 463 13.79 -0.74 19.63
N ALA A 464 14.20 0.51 19.72
CA ALA A 464 14.25 1.28 20.93
C ALA A 464 13.41 2.55 20.75
N ASN A 465 12.57 2.81 21.73
CA ASN A 465 11.75 4.01 21.82
C ASN A 465 12.01 4.67 23.17
N TRP A 466 12.31 5.96 23.17
CA TRP A 466 12.53 6.75 24.36
C TRP A 466 11.71 8.04 24.31
N GLN A 467 10.89 8.26 25.33
CA GLN A 467 9.95 9.39 25.41
C GLN A 467 10.32 10.27 26.62
N PRO A 468 11.40 11.08 26.50
CA PRO A 468 11.91 11.90 27.62
C PRO A 468 11.14 13.20 27.82
N LEU A 469 10.47 13.71 26.78
CA LEU A 469 9.73 14.97 26.86
C LEU A 469 8.25 14.65 27.07
N THR A 470 7.76 14.93 28.27
CA THR A 470 6.40 14.65 28.70
C THR A 470 5.69 15.91 29.14
N THR A 471 4.36 15.91 29.01
CA THR A 471 3.48 16.93 29.59
C THR A 471 2.10 16.32 29.90
N GLY A 472 1.43 16.82 30.93
CA GLY A 472 0.24 16.23 31.53
C GLY A 472 0.64 15.26 32.63
N ASP A 473 1.08 14.07 32.29
CA ASP A 473 1.72 13.13 33.23
C ASP A 473 3.24 13.15 32.98
N ASP A 474 4.03 13.29 34.04
CA ASP A 474 5.49 13.47 33.97
C ASP A 474 6.27 12.16 33.84
N THR A 475 5.60 11.03 33.68
CA THR A 475 6.24 9.72 33.57
C THR A 475 6.97 9.57 32.23
N GLU A 476 8.30 9.55 32.26
CA GLU A 476 9.12 9.18 31.10
C GLU A 476 8.99 7.69 30.82
N ARG A 477 9.06 7.33 29.53
CA ARG A 477 8.97 5.93 29.11
C ARG A 477 10.08 5.56 28.14
N THR A 478 10.73 4.43 28.41
CA THR A 478 11.66 3.80 27.48
C THR A 478 11.19 2.40 27.17
N SER A 479 11.20 1.97 25.91
CA SER A 479 10.99 0.58 25.53
C SER A 479 12.11 0.06 24.64
N LEU A 480 12.50 -1.20 24.88
CA LEU A 480 13.41 -1.98 24.05
C LEU A 480 12.67 -3.24 23.62
N LYS A 481 12.57 -3.46 22.33
CA LYS A 481 11.84 -4.58 21.75
C LYS A 481 12.73 -5.36 20.79
N ALA A 482 12.74 -6.68 20.94
CA ALA A 482 13.32 -7.63 20.01
C ALA A 482 12.25 -8.62 19.57
N SER A 483 12.08 -8.80 18.28
CA SER A 483 11.08 -9.70 17.71
C SER A 483 11.67 -10.47 16.55
N ALA A 484 11.28 -11.75 16.42
CA ALA A 484 11.62 -12.56 15.26
C ALA A 484 10.43 -13.41 14.83
N GLY A 485 10.22 -13.53 13.54
CA GLY A 485 9.20 -14.34 12.88
C GLY A 485 9.84 -15.40 12.00
N TYR A 486 9.25 -16.59 11.97
CA TYR A 486 9.62 -17.68 11.07
C TYR A 486 8.38 -18.14 10.29
N VAL A 487 8.47 -18.08 8.97
CA VAL A 487 7.40 -18.47 8.04
C VAL A 487 7.36 -19.99 7.92
N VAL A 488 6.30 -20.60 8.46
CA VAL A 488 6.06 -22.05 8.42
C VAL A 488 5.49 -22.43 7.04
N SER A 489 4.48 -21.69 6.59
CA SER A 489 3.86 -21.81 5.26
C SER A 489 3.36 -20.44 4.80
N ASP A 490 2.82 -20.34 3.59
CA ASP A 490 2.31 -19.06 3.06
C ASP A 490 1.27 -18.38 3.97
N ASN A 491 0.55 -19.15 4.79
CA ASN A 491 -0.47 -18.65 5.71
C ASN A 491 -0.22 -18.99 7.17
N GLN A 492 1.02 -19.31 7.57
CA GLN A 492 1.34 -19.67 8.94
C GLN A 492 2.71 -19.14 9.36
N GLN A 493 2.79 -18.60 10.57
CA GLN A 493 4.01 -18.02 11.11
C GLN A 493 4.17 -18.31 12.60
N LEU A 494 5.40 -18.57 13.04
CA LEU A 494 5.81 -18.53 14.43
C LEU A 494 6.51 -17.22 14.73
N ARG A 495 6.27 -16.65 15.91
CA ARG A 495 6.98 -15.44 16.39
C ARG A 495 7.46 -15.61 17.81
N ILE A 496 8.58 -14.98 18.11
CA ILE A 496 9.06 -14.75 19.47
C ILE A 496 9.23 -13.25 19.67
N ASN A 497 8.89 -12.78 20.87
CA ASN A 497 9.02 -11.38 21.23
C ASN A 497 9.62 -11.28 22.63
N ALA A 498 10.54 -10.35 22.80
CA ALA A 498 11.07 -9.91 24.08
C ALA A 498 10.94 -8.39 24.12
N GLU A 499 10.40 -7.86 25.20
CA GLU A 499 10.22 -6.43 25.39
C GLU A 499 10.57 -6.05 26.82
N ARG A 500 11.29 -4.95 26.97
CA ARG A 500 11.51 -4.29 28.27
C ARG A 500 10.97 -2.89 28.18
N GLN A 501 10.09 -2.55 29.12
CA GLN A 501 9.59 -1.18 29.34
C GLN A 501 10.13 -0.66 30.66
N THR A 502 10.59 0.58 30.68
CA THR A 502 11.02 1.30 31.88
C THR A 502 10.20 2.57 32.00
N PHE A 503 9.57 2.73 33.12
CA PHE A 503 8.81 3.93 33.49
C PHE A 503 9.61 4.67 34.56
N THR A 504 9.82 5.96 34.36
CA THR A 504 10.60 6.81 35.28
C THR A 504 9.79 8.04 35.62
N GLN A 505 9.53 8.24 36.93
CA GLN A 505 8.91 9.44 37.47
C GLN A 505 9.72 9.88 38.68
N ASP A 506 10.31 11.06 38.64
CA ASP A 506 11.26 11.55 39.64
C ASP A 506 12.40 10.56 39.91
N SER A 507 12.46 10.02 41.13
CA SER A 507 13.44 9.00 41.56
C SER A 507 12.94 7.57 41.48
N PHE A 508 11.68 7.37 41.07
CA PHE A 508 11.06 6.06 40.96
C PHE A 508 11.29 5.45 39.59
N HIS A 509 11.75 4.18 39.56
CA HIS A 509 11.93 3.41 38.35
C HIS A 509 11.14 2.12 38.43
N TYR A 510 10.27 1.90 37.45
CA TYR A 510 9.50 0.69 37.33
C TYR A 510 9.84 -0.01 36.03
N ASN A 511 10.24 -1.27 36.10
CA ASN A 511 10.63 -2.06 34.93
C ASN A 511 9.65 -3.20 34.70
N VAL A 512 9.23 -3.38 33.45
CA VAL A 512 8.42 -4.50 33.01
C VAL A 512 9.16 -5.23 31.91
N ASN A 513 9.39 -6.53 32.09
CA ASN A 513 9.97 -7.38 31.06
C ASN A 513 8.90 -8.38 30.60
N GLN A 514 8.71 -8.50 29.30
CA GLN A 514 7.79 -9.44 28.69
C GLN A 514 8.53 -10.34 27.72
N PHE A 515 8.32 -11.65 27.83
CA PHE A 515 8.76 -12.63 26.86
C PHE A 515 7.56 -13.46 26.40
N SER A 516 7.43 -13.69 25.06
CA SER A 516 6.29 -14.44 24.51
C SER A 516 6.63 -15.15 23.21
N GLY A 517 5.93 -16.28 23.00
CA GLY A 517 5.85 -17.00 21.73
C GLY A 517 4.44 -16.92 21.15
N GLU A 518 4.33 -16.84 19.85
CA GLU A 518 3.06 -16.76 19.14
C GLU A 518 3.05 -17.71 17.94
N TYR A 519 1.94 -18.40 17.74
CA TYR A 519 1.59 -19.04 16.47
C TYR A 519 0.45 -18.28 15.82
N ALA A 520 0.65 -17.90 14.57
CA ALA A 520 -0.32 -17.14 13.79
C ALA A 520 -0.68 -17.85 12.50
N TRP A 521 -1.94 -17.73 12.07
CA TRP A 521 -2.39 -18.15 10.75
C TRP A 521 -3.18 -17.01 10.08
N TYR A 522 -3.14 -17.00 8.76
CA TYR A 522 -3.78 -16.02 7.90
C TYR A 522 -4.90 -16.69 7.10
N PHE A 523 -6.06 -16.02 6.97
CA PHE A 523 -7.28 -16.56 6.32
C PHE A 523 -8.12 -15.47 5.65
#